data_c0be1599ed86c803559b29232311696f
#
_entry.id   c0be1599ed86c803559b29232311696f
#
_cell.length_a   1.000
_cell.length_b   1.000
_cell.length_c   1.000
_cell.angle_alpha   90.00
_cell.angle_beta   90.00
_cell.angle_gamma   90.00
#
_symmetry.space_group_name_H-M   'P 1'
#
loop_
_entity.id
_entity.type
_entity.pdbx_description
1 polymer ?
#
loop_
_entity_poly.entity_id
_entity_poly.type
_entity_poly.pdbx_seq_one_letter_code
_entity_poly.pdbx_strand_id
1 'polypeptide(L)'
;MLKNSIFICLALTISFSAFAADFKHDVKTAKKPWNHLNFQNQKKEFSFVILPDRCGGERKKGIWAKAVEQANMFHPDFIMTVGDMIEGINSPKILNKKTLEKQYAELIEITKKSAAPLFYVVGNHDISRTRPGFPRVNEMSAEVWQDNFGATYYSFVYNNVLFLCLNQQEGRDSRAKQCGLTLEQTKWAIDTINKNNKVDWTLIFVHSPWAWSEGAFIKIEKALNKRNYTVFSGDFHFYNKFKRNNRDYYLLATAGGVSKLRGVKDYGEFDHITYVTMTAKGPKVVNVLLDGILPDDILTSKNNKQPKAIHVQNIIEGKAK
;
A
#
# COMPACT_ATOMS: atom_id res chain seq x y z
N MET A 1 -9.00 75.64 -20.08
CA MET A 1 -7.98 74.86 -19.34
C MET A 1 -8.60 73.56 -18.91
N LEU A 2 -8.42 72.52 -19.72
CA LEU A 2 -8.87 71.15 -19.38
C LEU A 2 -7.79 70.45 -18.55
N LYS A 3 -8.09 70.02 -17.34
CA LYS A 3 -7.21 69.16 -16.52
C LYS A 3 -7.45 67.70 -16.88
N ASN A 4 -6.48 67.09 -17.55
CA ASN A 4 -6.41 65.65 -17.80
C ASN A 4 -6.05 64.94 -16.48
N SER A 5 -6.98 64.19 -15.91
CA SER A 5 -6.69 63.26 -14.82
C SER A 5 -6.33 61.88 -15.39
N ILE A 6 -5.04 61.50 -15.27
CA ILE A 6 -4.59 60.16 -15.62
C ILE A 6 -4.91 59.20 -14.47
N PHE A 7 -5.85 58.29 -14.70
CA PHE A 7 -6.09 57.16 -13.81
C PHE A 7 -5.05 56.08 -14.08
N ILE A 8 -4.11 55.91 -13.18
CA ILE A 8 -3.18 54.74 -13.21
C ILE A 8 -3.92 53.54 -12.58
N CYS A 9 -4.40 52.61 -13.41
CA CYS A 9 -4.90 51.32 -12.96
C CYS A 9 -3.71 50.46 -12.56
N LEU A 10 -3.46 50.31 -11.26
CA LEU A 10 -2.46 49.36 -10.72
C LEU A 10 -3.07 47.96 -10.79
N ALA A 11 -2.73 47.20 -11.82
CA ALA A 11 -3.11 45.79 -11.92
C ALA A 11 -2.27 44.99 -10.91
N LEU A 12 -2.87 44.62 -9.78
CA LEU A 12 -2.29 43.67 -8.85
C LEU A 12 -2.31 42.29 -9.50
N THR A 13 -1.19 41.87 -10.08
CA THR A 13 -0.98 40.48 -10.49
C THR A 13 -0.76 39.65 -9.25
N ILE A 14 -1.80 39.01 -8.73
CA ILE A 14 -1.70 37.97 -7.72
C ILE A 14 -1.10 36.76 -8.43
N SER A 15 0.22 36.58 -8.33
CA SER A 15 0.88 35.35 -8.71
C SER A 15 0.44 34.25 -7.78
N PHE A 16 -0.53 33.45 -8.18
CA PHE A 16 -0.75 32.15 -7.58
C PHE A 16 0.46 31.28 -7.89
N SER A 17 1.44 31.25 -7.01
CA SER A 17 2.40 30.15 -7.01
C SER A 17 1.64 28.88 -6.68
N ALA A 18 1.32 28.11 -7.71
CA ALA A 18 0.85 26.75 -7.54
C ALA A 18 1.99 26.00 -6.81
N PHE A 19 1.80 25.69 -5.53
CA PHE A 19 2.71 24.82 -4.81
C PHE A 19 2.59 23.43 -5.44
N ALA A 20 3.55 23.11 -6.33
CA ALA A 20 3.69 21.75 -6.83
C ALA A 20 3.94 20.84 -5.62
N ALA A 21 3.23 19.71 -5.54
CA ALA A 21 3.48 18.71 -4.52
C ALA A 21 4.96 18.34 -4.52
N ASP A 22 5.61 18.33 -3.35
CA ASP A 22 7.01 17.91 -3.23
C ASP A 22 7.06 16.39 -3.33
N PHE A 23 7.13 15.89 -4.57
CA PHE A 23 7.20 14.47 -4.89
C PHE A 23 8.60 14.10 -5.36
N LYS A 24 9.25 13.18 -4.64
CA LYS A 24 10.59 12.64 -4.95
C LYS A 24 10.56 11.12 -4.81
N HIS A 25 11.21 10.41 -5.72
CA HIS A 25 11.29 8.94 -5.70
C HIS A 25 12.70 8.44 -6.00
N ASP A 26 12.96 7.18 -5.65
CA ASP A 26 14.23 6.48 -5.88
C ASP A 26 14.19 5.47 -7.03
N VAL A 27 13.04 5.29 -7.68
CA VAL A 27 12.84 4.29 -8.74
C VAL A 27 13.64 4.63 -9.98
N LYS A 28 14.55 3.72 -10.37
CA LYS A 28 15.45 3.87 -11.54
C LYS A 28 14.99 3.08 -12.76
N THR A 29 14.09 2.10 -12.60
CA THR A 29 13.57 1.26 -13.68
C THR A 29 12.82 2.06 -14.74
N ALA A 30 12.82 1.62 -16.00
CA ALA A 30 12.06 2.26 -17.07
C ALA A 30 10.54 2.21 -16.79
N LYS A 31 10.03 1.03 -16.47
CA LYS A 31 8.68 0.88 -15.94
C LYS A 31 8.62 1.34 -14.50
N LYS A 32 7.47 1.86 -14.08
CA LYS A 32 7.27 2.44 -12.75
C LYS A 32 6.16 1.72 -12.00
N PRO A 33 6.27 1.55 -10.68
CA PRO A 33 5.23 0.92 -9.86
C PRO A 33 4.04 1.87 -9.58
N TRP A 34 3.65 2.64 -10.60
CA TRP A 34 2.47 3.50 -10.60
C TRP A 34 1.96 3.71 -12.03
N ASN A 35 0.69 4.08 -12.17
CA ASN A 35 0.06 4.28 -13.48
C ASN A 35 0.38 5.65 -14.10
N HIS A 36 0.31 6.74 -13.34
CA HIS A 36 0.65 8.12 -13.74
C HIS A 36 1.00 8.97 -12.49
N LEU A 37 1.35 10.25 -12.69
CA LEU A 37 1.68 11.19 -11.61
C LEU A 37 0.86 12.50 -11.69
N ASN A 38 -0.37 12.43 -12.18
CA ASN A 38 -1.29 13.57 -12.23
C ASN A 38 -1.94 13.76 -10.86
N PHE A 39 -1.21 14.36 -9.91
CA PHE A 39 -1.72 14.66 -8.57
C PHE A 39 -2.85 15.70 -8.63
N GLN A 40 -3.99 15.39 -8.01
CA GLN A 40 -5.20 16.22 -8.06
C GLN A 40 -5.12 17.40 -7.11
N ASN A 41 -4.48 17.24 -5.95
CA ASN A 41 -4.38 18.24 -4.90
C ASN A 41 -2.92 18.52 -4.56
N GLN A 42 -2.61 19.75 -4.18
CA GLN A 42 -1.24 20.18 -3.88
C GLN A 42 -1.20 20.93 -2.55
N LYS A 43 -1.88 20.40 -1.53
CA LYS A 43 -1.95 21.01 -0.20
C LYS A 43 -0.90 20.43 0.72
N LYS A 44 -0.50 21.19 1.76
CA LYS A 44 0.42 20.72 2.80
C LYS A 44 -0.17 19.53 3.57
N GLU A 45 -1.46 19.57 3.88
CA GLU A 45 -2.23 18.42 4.35
C GLU A 45 -2.78 17.71 3.13
N PHE A 46 -2.51 16.43 3.01
CA PHE A 46 -2.91 15.63 1.86
C PHE A 46 -3.65 14.38 2.29
N SER A 47 -4.38 13.80 1.37
CA SER A 47 -5.10 12.55 1.61
C SER A 47 -4.78 11.51 0.53
N PHE A 48 -4.81 10.27 0.91
CA PHE A 48 -4.68 9.16 -0.01
C PHE A 48 -5.61 8.02 0.37
N VAL A 49 -5.89 7.15 -0.60
CA VAL A 49 -6.69 5.95 -0.39
C VAL A 49 -5.79 4.73 -0.47
N ILE A 50 -6.07 3.71 0.32
CA ILE A 50 -5.42 2.40 0.20
C ILE A 50 -6.48 1.40 -0.26
N LEU A 51 -6.17 0.70 -1.37
CA LEU A 51 -6.96 -0.42 -1.87
C LEU A 51 -6.38 -1.71 -1.29
N PRO A 52 -7.18 -2.48 -0.55
CA PRO A 52 -6.75 -3.77 -0.02
C PRO A 52 -6.84 -4.90 -1.04
N ASP A 53 -6.60 -6.12 -0.59
CA ASP A 53 -6.48 -7.33 -1.39
C ASP A 53 -7.67 -7.57 -2.32
N ARG A 54 -7.37 -7.88 -3.59
CA ARG A 54 -8.35 -8.31 -4.59
C ARG A 54 -8.41 -9.82 -4.72
N CYS A 55 -7.32 -10.50 -4.46
CA CYS A 55 -7.07 -11.88 -4.83
C CYS A 55 -7.62 -12.92 -3.85
N GLY A 56 -7.33 -14.18 -4.17
CA GLY A 56 -7.73 -15.34 -3.41
C GLY A 56 -9.03 -15.96 -3.94
N GLY A 57 -9.35 -15.77 -5.23
CA GLY A 57 -10.62 -16.05 -5.85
C GLY A 57 -11.57 -14.88 -5.65
N GLU A 58 -11.56 -13.91 -6.53
CA GLU A 58 -12.44 -12.74 -6.44
C GLU A 58 -13.88 -13.19 -6.15
N ARG A 59 -14.28 -13.04 -4.88
CA ARG A 59 -15.54 -13.56 -4.36
C ARG A 59 -16.75 -12.99 -5.12
N LYS A 60 -16.63 -11.75 -5.53
CA LYS A 60 -17.64 -11.07 -6.34
C LYS A 60 -16.94 -10.24 -7.41
N LYS A 61 -17.18 -10.62 -8.65
CA LYS A 61 -16.59 -9.94 -9.80
C LYS A 61 -16.95 -8.45 -9.81
N GLY A 62 -15.95 -7.60 -10.06
CA GLY A 62 -16.13 -6.15 -10.17
C GLY A 62 -16.07 -5.37 -8.86
N ILE A 63 -15.91 -6.01 -7.70
CA ILE A 63 -15.80 -5.30 -6.42
C ILE A 63 -14.58 -4.40 -6.39
N TRP A 64 -13.44 -4.85 -6.91
CA TRP A 64 -12.22 -4.05 -6.92
C TRP A 64 -12.31 -2.85 -7.88
N ALA A 65 -13.00 -3.03 -9.02
CA ALA A 65 -13.31 -1.91 -9.91
C ALA A 65 -14.21 -0.87 -9.20
N LYS A 66 -15.22 -1.31 -8.46
CA LYS A 66 -16.04 -0.45 -7.60
C LYS A 66 -15.19 0.28 -6.56
N ALA A 67 -14.21 -0.38 -5.94
CA ALA A 67 -13.32 0.25 -4.99
C ALA A 67 -12.48 1.38 -5.63
N VAL A 68 -11.99 1.20 -6.86
CA VAL A 68 -11.32 2.26 -7.63
C VAL A 68 -12.27 3.43 -7.92
N GLU A 69 -13.49 3.15 -8.34
CA GLU A 69 -14.52 4.18 -8.59
C GLU A 69 -14.86 4.96 -7.32
N GLN A 70 -15.04 4.28 -6.19
CA GLN A 70 -15.28 4.94 -4.91
C GLN A 70 -14.07 5.74 -4.44
N ALA A 71 -12.84 5.24 -4.62
CA ALA A 71 -11.64 6.00 -4.32
C ALA A 71 -11.61 7.34 -5.07
N ASN A 72 -12.02 7.36 -6.35
CA ASN A 72 -12.11 8.59 -7.13
C ASN A 72 -13.07 9.62 -6.53
N MET A 73 -14.16 9.18 -5.87
CA MET A 73 -15.16 10.09 -5.25
C MET A 73 -14.58 10.89 -4.08
N PHE A 74 -13.51 10.39 -3.45
CA PHE A 74 -12.83 11.08 -2.36
C PHE A 74 -11.79 12.10 -2.84
N HIS A 75 -11.53 12.19 -4.15
CA HIS A 75 -10.52 13.08 -4.74
C HIS A 75 -9.18 13.03 -3.98
N PRO A 76 -8.60 11.85 -3.73
CA PRO A 76 -7.34 11.73 -3.01
C PRO A 76 -6.19 12.30 -3.84
N ASP A 77 -5.09 12.67 -3.20
CA ASP A 77 -3.87 13.06 -3.91
C ASP A 77 -3.31 11.89 -4.70
N PHE A 78 -3.39 10.68 -4.15
CA PHE A 78 -3.02 9.44 -4.82
C PHE A 78 -3.68 8.23 -4.16
N ILE A 79 -3.49 7.06 -4.77
CA ILE A 79 -3.98 5.78 -4.27
C ILE A 79 -2.79 4.84 -4.08
N MET A 80 -2.77 4.07 -2.99
CA MET A 80 -1.83 2.99 -2.73
C MET A 80 -2.54 1.64 -2.82
N THR A 81 -1.81 0.57 -3.09
CA THR A 81 -2.27 -0.80 -2.82
C THR A 81 -1.47 -1.39 -1.65
N VAL A 82 -1.88 -2.54 -1.13
CA VAL A 82 -1.11 -3.31 -0.14
C VAL A 82 -0.66 -4.66 -0.68
N GLY A 83 -0.80 -4.88 -1.99
CA GLY A 83 -0.46 -6.14 -2.66
C GLY A 83 -1.68 -6.99 -2.99
N ASP A 84 -1.42 -8.15 -3.58
CA ASP A 84 -2.41 -9.15 -3.95
C ASP A 84 -3.50 -8.61 -4.91
N MET A 85 -3.05 -7.98 -5.98
CA MET A 85 -3.93 -7.33 -6.95
C MET A 85 -4.43 -8.26 -8.05
N ILE A 86 -3.77 -9.42 -8.23
CA ILE A 86 -4.15 -10.45 -9.20
C ILE A 86 -4.36 -11.80 -8.49
N GLU A 87 -5.03 -12.73 -9.15
CA GLU A 87 -5.20 -14.10 -8.61
C GLU A 87 -3.87 -14.84 -8.51
N GLY A 88 -2.92 -14.52 -9.37
CA GLY A 88 -1.61 -15.13 -9.41
C GLY A 88 -1.72 -16.66 -9.51
N ILE A 89 -1.10 -17.35 -8.56
CA ILE A 89 -1.00 -18.81 -8.55
C ILE A 89 -1.99 -19.43 -7.59
N ASN A 90 -3.19 -19.69 -8.03
CA ASN A 90 -4.08 -20.61 -7.31
C ASN A 90 -3.79 -22.09 -7.64
N SER A 91 -3.28 -22.37 -8.84
CA SER A 91 -2.88 -23.73 -9.22
C SER A 91 -1.54 -23.70 -9.98
N PRO A 92 -0.49 -24.38 -9.46
CA PRO A 92 0.78 -24.50 -10.16
C PRO A 92 0.66 -25.12 -11.55
N LYS A 93 -0.35 -25.96 -11.78
CA LYS A 93 -0.57 -26.62 -13.09
C LYS A 93 -1.02 -25.67 -14.20
N ILE A 94 -1.58 -24.51 -13.83
CA ILE A 94 -2.15 -23.53 -14.77
C ILE A 94 -1.23 -22.33 -14.93
N LEU A 95 -0.24 -22.18 -14.04
CA LEU A 95 0.60 -21.00 -14.02
C LEU A 95 1.63 -21.02 -15.12
N ASN A 96 1.52 -20.04 -16.00
CA ASN A 96 2.52 -19.70 -16.98
C ASN A 96 2.57 -18.18 -17.18
N LYS A 97 3.61 -17.69 -17.81
CA LYS A 97 3.84 -16.27 -18.05
C LYS A 97 2.62 -15.61 -18.70
N LYS A 98 2.04 -16.23 -19.74
CA LYS A 98 0.87 -15.72 -20.47
C LYS A 98 -0.36 -15.52 -19.60
N THR A 99 -0.57 -16.42 -18.62
CA THR A 99 -1.71 -16.29 -17.68
C THR A 99 -1.53 -15.09 -16.75
N LEU A 100 -0.31 -14.87 -16.25
CA LEU A 100 -0.01 -13.69 -15.43
C LEU A 100 -0.12 -12.40 -16.23
N GLU A 101 0.43 -12.35 -17.43
CA GLU A 101 0.32 -11.21 -18.35
C GLU A 101 -1.14 -10.83 -18.59
N LYS A 102 -2.04 -11.82 -18.81
CA LYS A 102 -3.47 -11.58 -18.97
C LYS A 102 -4.09 -10.97 -17.71
N GLN A 103 -3.74 -11.45 -16.53
CA GLN A 103 -4.26 -10.93 -15.26
C GLN A 103 -3.79 -9.50 -15.02
N TYR A 104 -2.53 -9.18 -15.32
CA TYR A 104 -2.03 -7.82 -15.22
C TYR A 104 -2.65 -6.88 -16.25
N ALA A 105 -2.89 -7.36 -17.48
CA ALA A 105 -3.60 -6.56 -18.48
C ALA A 105 -5.02 -6.19 -18.00
N GLU A 106 -5.75 -7.13 -17.38
CA GLU A 106 -7.06 -6.87 -16.76
C GLU A 106 -6.95 -5.85 -15.61
N LEU A 107 -5.97 -6.02 -14.72
CA LEU A 107 -5.70 -5.08 -13.63
C LEU A 107 -5.43 -3.67 -14.16
N ILE A 108 -4.58 -3.55 -15.18
CA ILE A 108 -4.21 -2.27 -15.79
C ILE A 108 -5.46 -1.59 -16.39
N GLU A 109 -6.35 -2.33 -17.04
CA GLU A 109 -7.60 -1.76 -17.56
C GLU A 109 -8.50 -1.20 -16.46
N ILE A 110 -8.53 -1.84 -15.29
CA ILE A 110 -9.28 -1.32 -14.14
C ILE A 110 -8.59 -0.06 -13.59
N THR A 111 -7.27 -0.10 -13.40
CA THR A 111 -6.52 1.01 -12.77
C THR A 111 -6.35 2.24 -13.66
N LYS A 112 -6.50 2.11 -14.97
CA LYS A 112 -6.61 3.26 -15.90
C LYS A 112 -7.78 4.18 -15.56
N LYS A 113 -8.82 3.69 -14.88
CA LYS A 113 -9.96 4.49 -14.44
C LYS A 113 -9.68 5.32 -13.19
N SER A 114 -8.53 5.15 -12.57
CA SER A 114 -8.12 5.97 -11.45
C SER A 114 -7.87 7.41 -11.88
N ALA A 115 -8.55 8.37 -11.25
CA ALA A 115 -8.36 9.80 -11.51
C ALA A 115 -7.06 10.32 -10.86
N ALA A 116 -6.66 9.72 -9.74
CA ALA A 116 -5.42 10.02 -9.01
C ALA A 116 -4.32 9.00 -9.36
N PRO A 117 -3.02 9.35 -9.20
CA PRO A 117 -1.94 8.38 -9.31
C PRO A 117 -2.17 7.15 -8.43
N LEU A 118 -1.91 5.96 -8.96
CA LEU A 118 -2.07 4.72 -8.22
C LEU A 118 -0.72 3.99 -8.16
N PHE A 119 -0.24 3.71 -6.95
CA PHE A 119 1.04 3.09 -6.64
C PHE A 119 0.83 1.63 -6.24
N TYR A 120 1.60 0.72 -6.85
CA TYR A 120 1.47 -0.72 -6.69
C TYR A 120 2.47 -1.26 -5.67
N VAL A 121 2.00 -2.06 -4.73
CA VAL A 121 2.80 -2.81 -3.77
C VAL A 121 2.69 -4.30 -4.06
N VAL A 122 3.77 -5.05 -3.90
CA VAL A 122 3.83 -6.48 -4.19
C VAL A 122 3.19 -7.30 -3.07
N GLY A 123 2.29 -8.23 -3.44
CA GLY A 123 1.78 -9.29 -2.57
C GLY A 123 2.23 -10.69 -3.01
N ASN A 124 1.81 -11.72 -2.29
CA ASN A 124 2.22 -13.10 -2.59
C ASN A 124 1.47 -13.74 -3.75
N HIS A 125 0.37 -13.16 -4.18
CA HIS A 125 -0.30 -13.52 -5.42
C HIS A 125 0.35 -12.82 -6.62
N ASP A 126 0.89 -11.62 -6.44
CA ASP A 126 1.59 -10.88 -7.49
C ASP A 126 2.94 -11.50 -7.81
N ILE A 127 3.77 -11.77 -6.79
CA ILE A 127 5.04 -12.49 -6.92
C ILE A 127 5.01 -13.71 -6.01
N SER A 128 4.83 -14.85 -6.61
CA SER A 128 4.64 -16.09 -5.90
C SER A 128 5.93 -16.70 -5.38
N ARG A 129 5.83 -17.35 -4.23
CA ARG A 129 6.96 -18.09 -3.67
C ARG A 129 7.31 -19.30 -4.53
N THR A 130 8.58 -19.67 -4.57
CA THR A 130 9.06 -20.95 -5.08
C THR A 130 8.37 -22.12 -4.35
N ARG A 131 7.98 -23.16 -5.08
CA ARG A 131 7.32 -24.36 -4.52
C ARG A 131 8.01 -25.63 -5.03
N PRO A 132 7.96 -26.74 -4.27
CA PRO A 132 8.42 -28.05 -4.79
C PRO A 132 7.74 -28.38 -6.12
N GLY A 133 8.51 -28.77 -7.13
CA GLY A 133 8.04 -29.02 -8.49
C GLY A 133 7.90 -27.79 -9.39
N PHE A 134 8.06 -26.57 -8.84
CA PHE A 134 7.96 -25.29 -9.57
C PHE A 134 9.05 -24.31 -9.10
N PRO A 135 10.33 -24.65 -9.26
CA PRO A 135 11.44 -23.90 -8.65
C PRO A 135 11.60 -22.48 -9.22
N ARG A 136 11.13 -22.24 -10.45
CA ARG A 136 11.27 -20.94 -11.14
C ARG A 136 10.01 -20.06 -11.10
N VAL A 137 9.02 -20.43 -10.32
CA VAL A 137 7.76 -19.66 -10.25
C VAL A 137 7.98 -18.26 -9.69
N ASN A 138 8.81 -18.11 -8.67
CA ASN A 138 9.12 -16.81 -8.10
C ASN A 138 9.81 -15.90 -9.12
N GLU A 139 10.85 -16.41 -9.78
CA GLU A 139 11.59 -15.68 -10.82
C GLU A 139 10.65 -15.24 -11.95
N MET A 140 9.85 -16.16 -12.49
CA MET A 140 8.91 -15.88 -13.57
C MET A 140 7.87 -14.84 -13.19
N SER A 141 7.28 -14.92 -12.00
CA SER A 141 6.31 -13.95 -11.56
C SER A 141 6.93 -12.58 -11.27
N ALA A 142 8.17 -12.55 -10.76
CA ALA A 142 8.93 -11.31 -10.60
C ALA A 142 9.28 -10.66 -11.95
N GLU A 143 9.66 -11.47 -12.97
CA GLU A 143 9.89 -10.97 -14.34
C GLU A 143 8.62 -10.31 -14.91
N VAL A 144 7.46 -10.99 -14.80
CA VAL A 144 6.19 -10.43 -15.30
C VAL A 144 5.79 -9.14 -14.56
N TRP A 145 6.02 -9.09 -13.24
CA TRP A 145 5.84 -7.85 -12.49
C TRP A 145 6.75 -6.74 -13.03
N GLN A 146 8.03 -7.02 -13.20
CA GLN A 146 9.01 -6.03 -13.66
C GLN A 146 8.73 -5.54 -15.09
N ASP A 147 8.24 -6.41 -15.95
CA ASP A 147 7.83 -6.08 -17.32
C ASP A 147 6.65 -5.07 -17.32
N ASN A 148 5.77 -5.10 -16.32
CA ASN A 148 4.62 -4.22 -16.20
C ASN A 148 4.89 -2.98 -15.34
N PHE A 149 5.52 -3.15 -14.17
CA PHE A 149 5.60 -2.13 -13.11
C PHE A 149 7.04 -1.77 -12.68
N GLY A 150 8.05 -2.46 -13.18
CA GLY A 150 9.45 -2.19 -12.88
C GLY A 150 9.82 -2.63 -11.47
N ALA A 151 10.17 -1.68 -10.60
CA ALA A 151 10.69 -1.97 -9.26
C ALA A 151 9.70 -2.78 -8.41
N THR A 152 10.20 -3.82 -7.73
CA THR A 152 9.42 -4.68 -6.83
C THR A 152 9.36 -4.12 -5.41
N TYR A 153 10.33 -3.29 -5.04
CA TYR A 153 10.35 -2.45 -3.84
C TYR A 153 10.88 -1.07 -4.19
N TYR A 154 10.40 -0.05 -3.51
CA TYR A 154 10.74 1.33 -3.83
C TYR A 154 10.34 2.28 -2.70
N SER A 155 10.80 3.52 -2.79
CA SER A 155 10.35 4.60 -1.92
C SER A 155 10.04 5.86 -2.69
N PHE A 156 9.22 6.70 -2.08
CA PHE A 156 9.02 8.08 -2.48
C PHE A 156 8.74 8.97 -1.27
N VAL A 157 8.98 10.25 -1.44
CA VAL A 157 8.58 11.29 -0.48
C VAL A 157 7.49 12.13 -1.11
N TYR A 158 6.41 12.33 -0.38
CA TYR A 158 5.34 13.22 -0.77
C TYR A 158 5.02 14.14 0.43
N ASN A 159 5.10 15.45 0.21
CA ASN A 159 4.85 16.47 1.24
C ASN A 159 5.51 16.15 2.60
N ASN A 160 6.81 15.89 2.58
CA ASN A 160 7.62 15.56 3.76
C ASN A 160 7.23 14.26 4.51
N VAL A 161 6.52 13.36 3.85
CA VAL A 161 6.22 12.00 4.34
C VAL A 161 6.92 10.98 3.45
N LEU A 162 7.72 10.09 4.06
CA LEU A 162 8.37 8.98 3.37
C LEU A 162 7.41 7.80 3.26
N PHE A 163 7.20 7.31 2.04
CA PHE A 163 6.52 6.06 1.72
C PHE A 163 7.58 5.01 1.39
N LEU A 164 7.60 3.92 2.16
CA LEU A 164 8.53 2.81 2.00
C LEU A 164 7.74 1.56 1.63
N CYS A 165 7.82 1.15 0.37
CA CYS A 165 7.13 -0.01 -0.18
C CYS A 165 8.08 -1.20 -0.24
N LEU A 166 7.80 -2.25 0.53
CA LEU A 166 8.66 -3.41 0.71
C LEU A 166 8.09 -4.64 -0.01
N ASN A 167 8.98 -5.42 -0.60
CA ASN A 167 8.66 -6.71 -1.20
C ASN A 167 9.20 -7.87 -0.35
N GLN A 168 8.34 -8.50 0.42
CA GLN A 168 8.70 -9.65 1.25
C GLN A 168 8.73 -10.98 0.49
N GLN A 169 8.43 -11.00 -0.80
CA GLN A 169 8.46 -12.20 -1.62
C GLN A 169 9.85 -12.50 -2.20
N GLU A 170 10.74 -11.52 -2.19
CA GLU A 170 12.06 -11.59 -2.83
C GLU A 170 13.03 -12.54 -2.11
N GLY A 171 13.02 -12.60 -0.78
CA GLY A 171 13.86 -13.48 0.03
C GLY A 171 13.30 -14.88 0.25
N ARG A 172 12.31 -15.30 -0.54
CA ARG A 172 11.56 -16.54 -0.31
C ARG A 172 12.16 -17.75 -1.01
N ASP A 173 12.93 -18.54 -0.27
CA ASP A 173 13.28 -19.88 -0.72
C ASP A 173 12.14 -20.88 -0.40
N SER A 174 12.13 -22.02 -1.09
CA SER A 174 11.12 -23.09 -0.94
C SER A 174 11.06 -23.68 0.48
N ARG A 175 12.06 -23.45 1.31
CA ARG A 175 12.20 -23.94 2.68
C ARG A 175 11.67 -22.93 3.70
N ALA A 176 11.64 -21.66 3.35
CA ALA A 176 11.04 -20.63 4.21
C ALA A 176 9.52 -20.75 4.19
N LYS A 177 8.92 -21.16 5.30
CA LYS A 177 7.46 -21.16 5.46
C LYS A 177 6.89 -19.73 5.46
N GLN A 178 7.73 -18.73 5.65
CA GLN A 178 7.39 -17.33 5.84
C GLN A 178 8.05 -16.45 4.80
N CYS A 179 7.55 -15.24 4.67
CA CYS A 179 8.04 -14.20 3.79
C CYS A 179 9.39 -13.67 4.28
N GLY A 180 10.24 -13.20 3.38
CA GLY A 180 11.54 -12.66 3.76
C GLY A 180 11.92 -11.42 2.95
N LEU A 181 12.52 -10.45 3.64
CA LEU A 181 13.24 -9.36 3.01
C LEU A 181 14.69 -9.80 2.77
N THR A 182 15.22 -9.60 1.57
CA THR A 182 16.63 -9.86 1.28
C THR A 182 17.55 -8.94 2.10
N LEU A 183 18.81 -9.32 2.26
CA LEU A 183 19.81 -8.46 2.90
C LEU A 183 20.01 -7.16 2.12
N GLU A 184 19.96 -7.23 0.79
CA GLU A 184 20.08 -6.07 -0.08
C GLU A 184 18.92 -5.09 0.14
N GLN A 185 17.68 -5.58 0.09
CA GLN A 185 16.51 -4.76 0.33
C GLN A 185 16.50 -4.18 1.76
N THR A 186 16.89 -4.98 2.75
CA THR A 186 17.00 -4.53 4.14
C THR A 186 17.98 -3.36 4.28
N LYS A 187 19.17 -3.50 3.67
CA LYS A 187 20.17 -2.44 3.64
C LYS A 187 19.64 -1.19 2.93
N TRP A 188 19.07 -1.36 1.75
CA TRP A 188 18.47 -0.27 0.99
C TRP A 188 17.39 0.48 1.81
N ALA A 189 16.50 -0.25 2.50
CA ALA A 189 15.47 0.36 3.32
C ALA A 189 16.06 1.19 4.47
N ILE A 190 17.09 0.68 5.15
CA ILE A 190 17.80 1.38 6.24
C ILE A 190 18.50 2.64 5.69
N ASP A 191 19.21 2.52 4.56
CA ASP A 191 19.89 3.64 3.91
C ASP A 191 18.89 4.72 3.47
N THR A 192 17.74 4.31 2.94
CA THR A 192 16.63 5.20 2.55
C THR A 192 16.06 5.95 3.76
N ILE A 193 15.82 5.26 4.87
CA ILE A 193 15.36 5.87 6.12
C ILE A 193 16.37 6.90 6.61
N ASN A 194 17.66 6.54 6.64
CA ASN A 194 18.72 7.43 7.11
C ASN A 194 18.88 8.67 6.22
N LYS A 195 18.79 8.51 4.91
CA LYS A 195 18.84 9.61 3.94
C LYS A 195 17.66 10.58 4.10
N ASN A 196 16.49 10.06 4.47
CA ASN A 196 15.28 10.84 4.67
C ASN A 196 15.01 11.11 6.17
N ASN A 197 16.04 11.50 6.92
CA ASN A 197 15.96 11.65 8.38
C ASN A 197 15.19 12.89 8.87
N LYS A 198 14.80 13.78 7.96
CA LYS A 198 14.08 15.03 8.26
C LYS A 198 12.59 14.97 7.95
N VAL A 199 12.08 13.84 7.42
CA VAL A 199 10.64 13.72 7.15
C VAL A 199 9.84 13.67 8.45
N ASP A 200 8.61 14.18 8.41
CA ASP A 200 7.72 14.24 9.57
C ASP A 200 7.19 12.85 9.95
N TRP A 201 7.01 11.98 8.95
CA TRP A 201 6.44 10.64 9.11
C TRP A 201 7.02 9.64 8.10
N THR A 202 7.04 8.36 8.47
CA THR A 202 7.32 7.26 7.53
C THR A 202 6.12 6.33 7.49
N LEU A 203 5.58 6.08 6.30
CA LEU A 203 4.53 5.08 6.07
C LEU A 203 5.16 3.87 5.39
N ILE A 204 5.02 2.70 5.99
CA ILE A 204 5.59 1.44 5.50
C ILE A 204 4.47 0.58 4.96
N PHE A 205 4.63 0.13 3.73
CA PHE A 205 3.73 -0.80 3.05
C PHE A 205 4.47 -2.12 2.88
N VAL A 206 3.96 -3.17 3.49
CA VAL A 206 4.46 -4.54 3.37
C VAL A 206 3.28 -5.49 3.40
N HIS A 207 3.14 -6.33 2.38
CA HIS A 207 1.90 -7.06 2.17
C HIS A 207 1.50 -7.96 3.35
N SER A 208 2.40 -8.83 3.82
CA SER A 208 2.03 -9.78 4.87
C SER A 208 2.56 -9.39 6.26
N PRO A 209 1.74 -9.50 7.32
CA PRO A 209 2.15 -9.25 8.69
C PRO A 209 3.20 -10.25 9.21
N TRP A 210 3.45 -11.36 8.53
CA TRP A 210 4.57 -12.25 8.83
C TRP A 210 5.90 -11.51 8.83
N ALA A 211 6.07 -10.52 7.94
CA ALA A 211 7.27 -9.70 7.90
C ALA A 211 7.57 -9.01 9.24
N TRP A 212 6.56 -8.64 10.01
CA TRP A 212 6.73 -7.88 11.26
C TRP A 212 7.55 -8.63 12.32
N SER A 213 7.58 -9.98 12.28
CA SER A 213 8.38 -10.80 13.21
C SER A 213 9.78 -11.12 12.70
N GLU A 214 10.10 -10.78 11.45
CA GLU A 214 11.36 -11.13 10.85
C GLU A 214 12.51 -10.22 11.29
N GLY A 215 13.70 -10.80 11.46
CA GLY A 215 14.88 -10.06 11.86
C GLY A 215 15.26 -8.92 10.94
N ALA A 216 14.95 -9.05 9.64
CA ALA A 216 15.14 -8.00 8.64
C ALA A 216 14.24 -6.78 8.92
N PHE A 217 12.94 -7.01 9.15
CA PHE A 217 12.00 -5.95 9.47
C PHE A 217 12.30 -5.29 10.82
N ILE A 218 12.68 -6.08 11.82
CA ILE A 218 13.12 -5.57 13.14
C ILE A 218 14.33 -4.63 13.00
N LYS A 219 15.26 -4.90 12.07
CA LYS A 219 16.37 -3.98 11.77
C LYS A 219 15.88 -2.66 11.16
N ILE A 220 14.88 -2.72 10.29
CA ILE A 220 14.24 -1.52 9.71
C ILE A 220 13.55 -0.70 10.81
N GLU A 221 12.80 -1.34 11.71
CA GLU A 221 12.18 -0.67 12.86
C GLU A 221 13.24 0.01 13.76
N LYS A 222 14.37 -0.66 14.00
CA LYS A 222 15.48 -0.07 14.77
C LYS A 222 16.08 1.16 14.08
N ALA A 223 16.17 1.17 12.75
CA ALA A 223 16.65 2.33 11.99
C ALA A 223 15.69 3.52 12.09
N LEU A 224 14.39 3.27 12.22
CA LEU A 224 13.40 4.32 12.49
C LEU A 224 13.54 4.90 13.91
N ASN A 225 14.07 4.12 14.86
CA ASN A 225 14.33 4.55 16.24
C ASN A 225 13.09 5.22 16.87
N LYS A 226 13.23 6.48 17.32
CA LYS A 226 12.14 7.28 17.92
C LYS A 226 11.25 8.01 16.89
N ARG A 227 11.54 7.86 15.61
CA ARG A 227 10.79 8.53 14.53
C ARG A 227 9.34 8.06 14.46
N ASN A 228 8.48 8.92 13.96
CA ASN A 228 7.09 8.57 13.74
C ASN A 228 6.95 7.68 12.49
N TYR A 229 6.28 6.54 12.64
CA TYR A 229 5.95 5.67 11.51
C TYR A 229 4.64 4.93 11.73
N THR A 230 4.06 4.46 10.65
CA THR A 230 2.85 3.63 10.61
C THR A 230 3.05 2.54 9.57
N VAL A 231 2.52 1.34 9.81
CA VAL A 231 2.64 0.19 8.92
C VAL A 231 1.27 -0.23 8.40
N PHE A 232 1.19 -0.51 7.10
CA PHE A 232 0.01 -1.05 6.44
C PHE A 232 0.32 -2.39 5.79
N SER A 233 -0.55 -3.38 6.01
CA SER A 233 -0.44 -4.74 5.47
C SER A 233 -1.81 -5.28 5.04
N GLY A 234 -1.83 -6.34 4.22
CA GLY A 234 -2.99 -7.13 3.79
C GLY A 234 -2.84 -8.61 4.14
N ASP A 235 -2.99 -9.53 3.15
CA ASP A 235 -2.73 -10.98 3.20
C ASP A 235 -3.75 -11.83 3.98
N PHE A 236 -4.20 -11.37 5.14
CA PHE A 236 -5.04 -12.18 6.02
C PHE A 236 -6.55 -11.94 5.82
N HIS A 237 -6.91 -11.00 4.98
CA HIS A 237 -8.28 -10.70 4.56
C HIS A 237 -9.24 -10.40 5.73
N PHE A 238 -8.74 -9.78 6.79
CA PHE A 238 -9.56 -9.18 7.84
C PHE A 238 -8.90 -7.90 8.35
N TYR A 239 -9.71 -6.95 8.77
CA TYR A 239 -9.22 -5.69 9.30
C TYR A 239 -8.88 -5.81 10.79
N ASN A 240 -7.72 -5.29 11.18
CA ASN A 240 -7.38 -5.03 12.57
C ASN A 240 -6.33 -3.92 12.71
N LYS A 241 -6.42 -3.20 13.81
CA LYS A 241 -5.40 -2.23 14.22
C LYS A 241 -4.63 -2.76 15.41
N PHE A 242 -3.31 -2.82 15.28
CA PHE A 242 -2.39 -3.26 16.31
C PHE A 242 -1.52 -2.11 16.80
N LYS A 243 -1.00 -2.24 18.02
CA LYS A 243 0.05 -1.37 18.57
C LYS A 243 1.32 -2.16 18.77
N ARG A 244 2.44 -1.66 18.22
CA ARG A 244 3.78 -2.18 18.43
C ARG A 244 4.77 -1.02 18.52
N ASN A 245 5.66 -1.04 19.52
CA ASN A 245 6.63 0.05 19.75
C ASN A 245 5.97 1.44 19.83
N ASN A 246 4.77 1.55 20.41
CA ASN A 246 3.93 2.75 20.42
C ASN A 246 3.59 3.32 19.02
N ARG A 247 3.59 2.48 18.00
CA ARG A 247 3.22 2.82 16.62
C ARG A 247 2.01 2.02 16.18
N ASP A 248 1.27 2.56 15.22
CA ASP A 248 0.09 1.92 14.65
C ASP A 248 0.48 1.00 13.50
N TYR A 249 -0.07 -0.22 13.55
CA TYR A 249 0.04 -1.23 12.52
C TYR A 249 -1.36 -1.59 12.07
N TYR A 250 -1.64 -1.45 10.81
CA TYR A 250 -2.94 -1.73 10.21
C TYR A 250 -2.84 -2.99 9.36
N LEU A 251 -3.73 -3.92 9.63
CA LEU A 251 -4.01 -5.05 8.77
C LEU A 251 -5.33 -4.77 8.06
N LEU A 252 -5.29 -4.67 6.74
CA LEU A 252 -6.45 -4.33 5.92
C LEU A 252 -7.19 -5.60 5.50
N ALA A 253 -8.51 -5.49 5.32
CA ALA A 253 -9.33 -6.61 4.88
C ALA A 253 -9.25 -6.82 3.37
N THR A 254 -10.31 -6.67 2.64
CA THR A 254 -10.34 -6.93 1.19
C THR A 254 -11.12 -5.85 0.43
N ALA A 255 -10.91 -5.82 -0.89
CA ALA A 255 -11.81 -5.20 -1.85
C ALA A 255 -12.19 -6.25 -2.91
N GLY A 256 -12.97 -7.25 -2.50
CA GLY A 256 -13.41 -8.35 -3.33
C GLY A 256 -12.63 -9.65 -3.18
N GLY A 257 -11.53 -9.66 -2.43
CA GLY A 257 -10.74 -10.86 -2.16
C GLY A 257 -11.52 -11.94 -1.40
N VAL A 258 -11.02 -13.18 -1.46
CA VAL A 258 -11.61 -14.29 -0.74
C VAL A 258 -11.53 -14.07 0.77
N SER A 259 -12.68 -13.91 1.38
CA SER A 259 -12.85 -13.88 2.82
C SER A 259 -14.10 -14.66 3.17
N LYS A 260 -14.17 -15.19 4.37
CA LYS A 260 -15.42 -15.85 4.84
C LYS A 260 -16.58 -14.85 4.91
N LEU A 261 -16.30 -13.57 4.98
CA LEU A 261 -17.22 -12.44 5.08
C LEU A 261 -18.53 -12.84 5.77
N ARG A 262 -18.40 -13.22 7.02
CA ARG A 262 -19.55 -13.61 7.85
C ARG A 262 -20.54 -12.47 8.05
N GLY A 263 -20.26 -11.30 7.47
CA GLY A 263 -21.06 -10.09 7.65
C GLY A 263 -21.01 -9.52 9.07
N VAL A 264 -20.12 -10.06 9.91
CA VAL A 264 -19.99 -9.67 11.31
C VAL A 264 -18.82 -8.70 11.43
N LYS A 265 -19.11 -7.46 11.72
CA LYS A 265 -18.08 -6.39 11.89
C LYS A 265 -17.02 -6.76 12.92
N ASP A 266 -17.41 -7.48 13.98
CA ASP A 266 -16.53 -7.94 15.06
C ASP A 266 -15.38 -8.85 14.60
N TYR A 267 -15.47 -9.43 13.40
CA TYR A 267 -14.42 -10.25 12.81
C TYR A 267 -13.52 -9.50 11.83
N GLY A 268 -13.82 -8.22 11.54
CA GLY A 268 -13.08 -7.41 10.58
C GLY A 268 -13.20 -7.86 9.13
N GLU A 269 -14.16 -8.69 8.81
CA GLU A 269 -14.36 -9.29 7.49
C GLU A 269 -15.36 -8.47 6.68
N PHE A 270 -14.84 -7.46 5.97
CA PHE A 270 -15.63 -6.56 5.12
C PHE A 270 -14.82 -6.07 3.90
N ASP A 271 -15.54 -5.75 2.82
CA ASP A 271 -14.96 -5.05 1.68
C ASP A 271 -14.91 -3.56 1.95
N HIS A 272 -13.73 -2.96 1.80
CA HIS A 272 -13.52 -1.55 2.08
C HIS A 272 -12.42 -0.93 1.23
N ILE A 273 -12.37 0.38 1.24
CA ILE A 273 -11.17 1.17 0.99
C ILE A 273 -10.75 1.85 2.29
N THR A 274 -9.47 2.14 2.45
CA THR A 274 -8.97 2.87 3.61
C THR A 274 -8.62 4.29 3.18
N TYR A 275 -9.34 5.28 3.72
CA TYR A 275 -9.05 6.68 3.49
C TYR A 275 -8.13 7.21 4.57
N VAL A 276 -7.02 7.83 4.17
CA VAL A 276 -5.99 8.35 5.08
C VAL A 276 -5.80 9.83 4.82
N THR A 277 -5.93 10.63 5.86
CA THR A 277 -5.54 12.04 5.84
C THR A 277 -4.26 12.23 6.64
N MET A 278 -3.20 12.72 6.01
CA MET A 278 -1.97 13.08 6.71
C MET A 278 -2.11 14.45 7.34
N THR A 279 -1.93 14.50 8.66
CA THR A 279 -1.96 15.73 9.45
C THR A 279 -0.63 15.93 10.16
N ALA A 280 -0.41 17.11 10.75
CA ALA A 280 0.79 17.36 11.58
C ALA A 280 0.94 16.38 12.76
N LYS A 281 -0.15 15.72 13.18
CA LYS A 281 -0.15 14.71 14.27
C LYS A 281 -0.06 13.26 13.76
N GLY A 282 0.11 13.07 12.44
CA GLY A 282 0.19 11.78 11.78
C GLY A 282 -1.08 11.39 11.02
N PRO A 283 -1.15 10.14 10.54
CA PRO A 283 -2.26 9.68 9.72
C PRO A 283 -3.56 9.58 10.53
N LYS A 284 -4.64 10.12 9.97
CA LYS A 284 -6.02 9.84 10.36
C LYS A 284 -6.60 8.85 9.40
N VAL A 285 -6.98 7.68 9.90
CA VAL A 285 -7.37 6.52 9.11
C VAL A 285 -8.86 6.25 9.29
N VAL A 286 -9.58 6.09 8.19
CA VAL A 286 -11.01 5.78 8.15
C VAL A 286 -11.25 4.61 7.18
N ASN A 287 -11.98 3.60 7.63
CA ASN A 287 -12.45 2.54 6.75
C ASN A 287 -13.76 2.95 6.11
N VAL A 288 -13.75 3.10 4.80
CA VAL A 288 -14.93 3.33 4.01
C VAL A 288 -15.38 1.99 3.46
N LEU A 289 -16.42 1.43 4.05
CA LEU A 289 -17.03 0.22 3.48
C LEU A 289 -17.53 0.53 2.07
N LEU A 290 -17.45 -0.46 1.18
CA LEU A 290 -18.08 -0.31 -0.13
C LEU A 290 -19.60 -0.17 -0.01
N ASP A 291 -20.17 -0.44 1.17
CA ASP A 291 -21.58 -0.25 1.53
C ASP A 291 -21.79 0.69 2.75
N GLY A 292 -20.75 1.41 3.22
CA GLY A 292 -20.85 2.35 4.36
C GLY A 292 -19.48 2.89 4.84
N ILE A 293 -19.46 3.67 5.93
CA ILE A 293 -18.27 4.27 6.51
C ILE A 293 -18.06 3.75 7.94
N LEU A 294 -16.85 3.31 8.26
CA LEU A 294 -16.47 2.84 9.58
C LEU A 294 -15.20 3.55 10.10
N PRO A 295 -15.08 3.79 11.43
CA PRO A 295 -13.87 4.33 12.03
C PRO A 295 -12.69 3.34 11.92
N ASP A 296 -11.48 3.85 12.04
CA ASP A 296 -10.24 3.06 11.90
C ASP A 296 -10.01 2.06 13.04
N ASP A 297 -10.55 2.33 14.22
CA ASP A 297 -10.41 1.53 15.42
C ASP A 297 -11.62 0.63 15.72
N ILE A 298 -12.52 0.44 14.72
CA ILE A 298 -13.68 -0.45 14.85
C ILE A 298 -13.28 -1.86 15.31
N LEU A 299 -12.07 -2.29 14.94
CA LEU A 299 -11.47 -3.53 15.39
C LEU A 299 -10.01 -3.33 15.78
N THR A 300 -9.72 -3.72 16.99
CA THR A 300 -8.39 -3.75 17.58
C THR A 300 -8.13 -5.15 18.15
N SER A 301 -6.90 -5.45 18.57
CA SER A 301 -6.57 -6.72 19.23
C SER A 301 -7.39 -7.00 20.51
N LYS A 302 -8.01 -5.95 21.09
CA LYS A 302 -8.82 -6.09 22.32
C LYS A 302 -10.25 -6.57 22.06
N ASN A 303 -10.83 -6.24 20.89
CA ASN A 303 -12.25 -6.50 20.60
C ASN A 303 -12.48 -7.35 19.34
N ASN A 304 -11.42 -7.77 18.64
CA ASN A 304 -11.54 -8.61 17.47
C ASN A 304 -11.75 -10.07 17.87
N LYS A 305 -12.84 -10.69 17.39
CA LYS A 305 -13.16 -12.10 17.62
C LYS A 305 -12.58 -13.04 16.56
N GLN A 306 -11.83 -12.52 15.59
CA GLN A 306 -11.19 -13.33 14.56
C GLN A 306 -10.04 -14.15 15.17
N PRO A 307 -10.09 -15.49 15.09
CA PRO A 307 -9.02 -16.34 15.66
C PRO A 307 -7.62 -16.00 15.13
N LYS A 308 -7.52 -15.61 13.86
CA LYS A 308 -6.26 -15.17 13.26
C LYS A 308 -5.69 -13.89 13.88
N ALA A 309 -6.53 -13.05 14.52
CA ALA A 309 -6.04 -11.85 15.20
C ALA A 309 -5.09 -12.18 16.36
N ILE A 310 -5.36 -13.25 17.10
CA ILE A 310 -4.46 -13.77 18.15
C ILE A 310 -3.13 -14.22 17.53
N HIS A 311 -3.19 -14.90 16.39
CA HIS A 311 -1.97 -15.33 15.69
C HIS A 311 -1.11 -14.15 15.26
N VAL A 312 -1.72 -13.12 14.66
CA VAL A 312 -1.02 -11.89 14.28
C VAL A 312 -0.47 -11.16 15.52
N GLN A 313 -1.20 -11.13 16.63
CA GLN A 313 -0.69 -10.58 17.88
C GLN A 313 0.57 -11.33 18.36
N ASN A 314 0.58 -12.67 18.27
CA ASN A 314 1.75 -13.47 18.60
C ASN A 314 2.94 -13.19 17.66
N ILE A 315 2.69 -12.92 16.37
CA ILE A 315 3.74 -12.49 15.43
C ILE A 315 4.37 -11.17 15.91
N ILE A 316 3.54 -10.19 16.24
CA ILE A 316 3.98 -8.87 16.72
C ILE A 316 4.83 -9.00 17.99
N GLU A 317 4.43 -9.89 18.88
CA GLU A 317 5.11 -10.14 20.17
C GLU A 317 6.31 -11.08 20.05
N GLY A 318 6.62 -11.58 18.85
CA GLY A 318 7.71 -12.53 18.59
C GLY A 318 7.45 -13.93 19.17
N LYS A 319 6.18 -14.26 19.46
CA LYS A 319 5.74 -15.54 20.04
C LYS A 319 5.24 -16.54 18.98
N ALA A 320 5.11 -16.13 17.72
CA ALA A 320 4.75 -17.05 16.65
C ALA A 320 5.92 -17.97 16.33
N LYS A 321 5.65 -19.28 16.35
CA LYS A 321 6.59 -20.34 15.99
C LYS A 321 6.42 -20.78 14.54
#